data_746cb2cb6fb01d3840d85944146b8d2d
#
_entry.id   746cb2cb6fb01d3840d85944146b8d2d
#
_cell.length_a   1.000
_cell.length_b   1.000
_cell.length_c   1.000
_cell.angle_alpha   90.00
_cell.angle_beta   90.00
_cell.angle_gamma   90.00
#
_symmetry.space_group_name_H-M   'P 1'
#
loop_
_entity.id
_entity.type
_entity.pdbx_description
1 polymer ?
#
loop_
_entity_poly.entity_id
_entity_poly.type
_entity_poly.pdbx_seq_one_letter_code
_entity_poly.pdbx_strand_id
1 'polypeptide(L)'
;MDISIAAVRDLGLSSYNGYMKKLLKKVVQPLVPKKAVNAFHYGEAVYATRKHQNPSEKMIVIGVVGSKGKTTTANMLWSILAAAGHKTGLIGTANIRYGDKEELNPYHMTMPGALILQKILSRMADQGCKYLVMEVPSEGQTQYRHVGINFDILVFTNVTRELMAAHNFSLEILHKHNKRVFKSLGKSKRKMIDGKKIDKFIIANADNKYAKDYMVFPADHKLTFGTKSQQNKLHNIEDTKGGIEFSINENRFKLKMLGKINAINAAGAITTAKALGVPSPAIKKGLANLPTIPGRMEVIEGKQPFTVIVDYAHEQASMTALMDSARDLKPKGAKVITLLGAEGGGRDEAKRPAMGEIAYKGSDIIILSNVDPYEDNPYVILDDIAKGATKAGAKKDKDMFIIADRREGIRKALQLASKDDIVLITGKGAEQSIVVDGKSSPWDDRKVVREELAKL
;
A
#
# COMPACT_ATOMS: atom_id res chain seq x y z
N MET A 1 -0.59 -15.95 27.31
CA MET A 1 0.75 -16.27 26.78
C MET A 1 0.58 -16.39 25.28
N ASP A 2 0.69 -15.28 24.57
CA ASP A 2 0.84 -15.32 23.13
C ASP A 2 2.29 -15.71 22.90
N ILE A 3 2.53 -17.01 22.90
CA ILE A 3 3.80 -17.53 22.46
C ILE A 3 3.82 -17.18 20.98
N SER A 4 4.40 -16.01 20.64
CA SER A 4 4.57 -15.61 19.25
C SER A 4 5.33 -16.74 18.54
N ILE A 5 5.15 -16.84 17.22
CA ILE A 5 5.93 -17.79 16.40
C ILE A 5 7.44 -17.62 16.66
N ALA A 6 7.90 -16.43 17.08
CA ALA A 6 9.26 -16.17 17.53
C ALA A 6 9.56 -16.81 18.89
N ALA A 7 8.68 -16.68 19.90
CA ALA A 7 8.87 -17.34 21.22
C ALA A 7 8.77 -18.87 21.11
N VAL A 8 7.91 -19.39 20.22
CA VAL A 8 7.85 -20.83 19.89
C VAL A 8 9.13 -21.30 19.19
N ARG A 9 9.79 -20.44 18.44
CA ARG A 9 11.07 -20.72 17.77
C ARG A 9 12.24 -20.75 18.75
N ASP A 10 12.24 -19.86 19.75
CA ASP A 10 13.28 -19.76 20.79
C ASP A 10 13.13 -20.82 21.90
N LEU A 11 11.96 -21.44 22.03
CA LEU A 11 11.72 -22.56 22.96
C LEU A 11 12.09 -23.94 22.37
N GLY A 12 12.82 -24.01 21.27
CA GLY A 12 13.22 -25.27 20.64
C GLY A 12 12.08 -26.05 19.96
N LEU A 13 10.91 -25.42 19.79
CA LEU A 13 9.71 -26.01 19.16
C LEU A 13 9.75 -25.89 17.62
N SER A 14 10.94 -25.71 17.04
CA SER A 14 11.15 -25.66 15.58
C SER A 14 10.75 -26.96 14.87
N SER A 15 10.67 -28.08 15.60
CA SER A 15 10.34 -29.40 15.09
C SER A 15 8.83 -29.74 15.06
N TYR A 16 7.96 -28.89 15.62
CA TYR A 16 6.52 -29.16 15.59
C TYR A 16 5.90 -28.85 14.22
N ASN A 17 5.21 -29.87 13.70
CA ASN A 17 4.49 -29.87 12.42
C ASN A 17 3.55 -28.65 12.29
N GLY A 18 3.37 -28.08 11.09
CA GLY A 18 2.52 -26.91 10.82
C GLY A 18 1.09 -27.01 11.38
N TYR A 19 0.59 -28.25 11.55
CA TYR A 19 -0.70 -28.57 12.18
C TYR A 19 -0.74 -28.20 13.67
N MET A 20 0.31 -28.50 14.44
CA MET A 20 0.38 -28.17 15.86
C MET A 20 0.48 -26.66 16.11
N LYS A 21 1.18 -25.93 15.22
CA LYS A 21 1.23 -24.45 15.24
C LYS A 21 -0.14 -23.85 14.97
N LYS A 22 -0.93 -24.42 14.06
CA LYS A 22 -2.32 -24.01 13.77
C LYS A 22 -3.25 -24.29 14.95
N LEU A 23 -3.11 -25.47 15.59
CA LEU A 23 -3.92 -25.88 16.74
C LEU A 23 -3.66 -24.95 17.94
N LEU A 24 -2.39 -24.70 18.28
CA LEU A 24 -1.98 -23.76 19.32
C LEU A 24 -2.52 -22.35 19.06
N LYS A 25 -2.47 -21.88 17.82
CA LYS A 25 -3.02 -20.58 17.45
C LYS A 25 -4.54 -20.51 17.58
N LYS A 26 -5.26 -21.55 17.15
CA LYS A 26 -6.73 -21.63 17.27
C LYS A 26 -7.22 -21.80 18.70
N VAL A 27 -6.52 -22.59 19.53
CA VAL A 27 -6.98 -22.95 20.88
C VAL A 27 -6.44 -21.98 21.94
N VAL A 28 -5.18 -21.57 21.84
CA VAL A 28 -4.52 -20.76 22.87
C VAL A 28 -4.71 -19.25 22.65
N GLN A 29 -4.72 -18.80 21.41
CA GLN A 29 -4.84 -17.38 21.12
C GLN A 29 -6.14 -16.72 21.64
N PRO A 30 -7.34 -17.36 21.56
CA PRO A 30 -8.55 -16.82 22.15
C PRO A 30 -8.54 -16.72 23.68
N LEU A 31 -7.70 -17.52 24.34
CA LEU A 31 -7.61 -17.58 25.81
C LEU A 31 -6.68 -16.51 26.40
N VAL A 32 -5.83 -15.88 25.57
CA VAL A 32 -4.89 -14.85 26.03
C VAL A 32 -5.56 -13.49 26.07
N PRO A 33 -5.62 -12.82 27.22
CA PRO A 33 -6.20 -11.48 27.31
C PRO A 33 -5.52 -10.51 26.34
N LYS A 34 -6.31 -9.74 25.60
CA LYS A 34 -5.81 -8.75 24.60
C LYS A 34 -4.78 -7.76 25.20
N LYS A 35 -4.88 -7.49 26.51
CA LYS A 35 -3.90 -6.67 27.24
C LYS A 35 -2.52 -7.34 27.30
N ALA A 36 -2.44 -8.65 27.50
CA ALA A 36 -1.17 -9.38 27.55
C ALA A 36 -0.50 -9.43 26.15
N VAL A 37 -1.29 -9.66 25.10
CA VAL A 37 -0.82 -9.58 23.69
C VAL A 37 -0.23 -8.20 23.39
N ASN A 38 -0.93 -7.15 23.78
CA ASN A 38 -0.49 -5.77 23.57
C ASN A 38 0.80 -5.46 24.36
N ALA A 39 0.91 -5.93 25.60
CA ALA A 39 2.12 -5.77 26.43
C ALA A 39 3.33 -6.49 25.81
N PHE A 40 3.11 -7.70 25.27
CA PHE A 40 4.14 -8.45 24.54
C PHE A 40 4.65 -7.68 23.31
N HIS A 41 3.75 -7.25 22.42
CA HIS A 41 4.15 -6.48 21.24
C HIS A 41 4.87 -5.17 21.57
N TYR A 42 4.42 -4.49 22.63
CA TYR A 42 5.10 -3.29 23.13
C TYR A 42 6.51 -3.61 23.63
N GLY A 43 6.65 -4.65 24.46
CA GLY A 43 7.93 -5.11 24.98
C GLY A 43 8.90 -5.56 23.87
N GLU A 44 8.40 -6.32 22.88
CA GLU A 44 9.17 -6.71 21.69
C GLU A 44 9.71 -5.48 20.93
N ALA A 45 8.88 -4.46 20.71
CA ALA A 45 9.27 -3.26 20.01
C ALA A 45 10.34 -2.47 20.78
N VAL A 46 10.20 -2.33 22.10
CA VAL A 46 11.21 -1.69 22.97
C VAL A 46 12.53 -2.47 22.98
N TYR A 47 12.46 -3.80 23.12
CA TYR A 47 13.64 -4.65 23.05
C TYR A 47 14.36 -4.53 21.69
N ALA A 48 13.62 -4.67 20.59
CA ALA A 48 14.16 -4.56 19.24
C ALA A 48 14.88 -3.22 19.02
N THR A 49 14.28 -2.12 19.48
CA THR A 49 14.84 -0.78 19.36
C THR A 49 16.15 -0.66 20.11
N ARG A 50 16.24 -1.15 21.35
CA ARG A 50 17.46 -1.14 22.17
C ARG A 50 18.54 -2.05 21.58
N LYS A 51 18.17 -3.26 21.16
CA LYS A 51 19.08 -4.22 20.51
C LYS A 51 19.78 -3.63 19.29
N HIS A 52 19.08 -2.81 18.51
CA HIS A 52 19.60 -2.15 17.32
C HIS A 52 20.05 -0.70 17.56
N GLN A 53 20.24 -0.27 18.84
CA GLN A 53 20.80 1.02 19.22
C GLN A 53 20.03 2.24 18.67
N ASN A 54 18.69 2.17 18.68
CA ASN A 54 17.79 3.28 18.27
C ASN A 54 18.12 3.84 16.86
N PRO A 55 18.12 3.04 15.80
CA PRO A 55 18.62 3.47 14.49
C PRO A 55 17.86 4.65 13.90
N SER A 56 16.58 4.84 14.28
CA SER A 56 15.76 5.98 13.85
C SER A 56 16.28 7.34 14.32
N GLU A 57 17.13 7.39 15.37
CA GLU A 57 17.75 8.63 15.85
C GLU A 57 18.81 9.18 14.89
N LYS A 58 19.34 8.33 13.99
CA LYS A 58 20.38 8.68 13.01
C LYS A 58 19.84 9.23 11.69
N MET A 59 18.53 9.25 11.49
CA MET A 59 17.87 9.62 10.23
C MET A 59 16.69 10.56 10.49
N ILE A 60 16.34 11.39 9.50
CA ILE A 60 15.05 12.10 9.47
C ILE A 60 13.99 11.11 9.01
N VAL A 61 13.05 10.76 9.88
CA VAL A 61 12.05 9.71 9.64
C VAL A 61 10.72 10.33 9.28
N ILE A 62 10.22 9.94 8.10
CA ILE A 62 8.95 10.40 7.53
C ILE A 62 7.99 9.21 7.45
N GLY A 63 6.89 9.28 8.21
CA GLY A 63 5.84 8.26 8.20
C GLY A 63 4.67 8.68 7.32
N VAL A 64 4.28 7.82 6.37
CA VAL A 64 3.08 8.02 5.55
C VAL A 64 1.95 7.16 6.09
N VAL A 65 0.89 7.82 6.57
CA VAL A 65 -0.22 7.22 7.31
C VAL A 65 -1.53 7.38 6.55
N GLY A 66 -2.38 6.38 6.57
CA GLY A 66 -3.72 6.42 5.99
C GLY A 66 -4.16 5.10 5.39
N SER A 67 -5.37 5.04 4.83
CA SER A 67 -5.89 3.83 4.20
C SER A 67 -5.28 3.61 2.81
N LYS A 68 -5.35 4.59 1.93
CA LYS A 68 -4.91 4.51 0.52
C LYS A 68 -3.84 5.55 0.19
N GLY A 69 -3.08 5.32 -0.87
CA GLY A 69 -2.06 6.24 -1.39
C GLY A 69 -0.72 6.22 -0.65
N LYS A 70 -0.56 5.48 0.44
CA LYS A 70 0.69 5.40 1.21
C LYS A 70 1.90 5.03 0.35
N THR A 71 1.82 3.90 -0.36
CA THR A 71 2.92 3.37 -1.19
C THR A 71 3.33 4.37 -2.27
N THR A 72 2.35 4.93 -2.96
CA THR A 72 2.59 5.90 -4.03
C THR A 72 3.23 7.18 -3.49
N THR A 73 2.65 7.78 -2.43
CA THR A 73 3.20 8.98 -1.79
C THR A 73 4.61 8.75 -1.26
N ALA A 74 4.87 7.59 -0.63
CA ALA A 74 6.18 7.25 -0.09
C ALA A 74 7.24 7.10 -1.19
N ASN A 75 6.93 6.42 -2.30
CA ASN A 75 7.83 6.28 -3.44
C ASN A 75 8.09 7.63 -4.14
N MET A 76 7.06 8.47 -4.31
CA MET A 76 7.22 9.82 -4.86
C MET A 76 8.15 10.67 -3.99
N LEU A 77 7.96 10.65 -2.67
CA LEU A 77 8.79 11.41 -1.75
C LEU A 77 10.23 10.89 -1.74
N TRP A 78 10.41 9.55 -1.74
CA TRP A 78 11.74 8.95 -1.89
C TRP A 78 12.43 9.44 -3.18
N SER A 79 11.75 9.42 -4.32
CA SER A 79 12.29 9.85 -5.61
C SER A 79 12.67 11.34 -5.62
N ILE A 80 11.85 12.19 -4.97
CA ILE A 80 12.13 13.62 -4.84
C ILE A 80 13.39 13.84 -3.98
N LEU A 81 13.51 13.17 -2.84
CA LEU A 81 14.66 13.30 -1.94
C LEU A 81 15.95 12.77 -2.59
N ALA A 82 15.86 11.65 -3.32
CA ALA A 82 16.98 11.12 -4.10
C ALA A 82 17.40 12.09 -5.22
N ALA A 83 16.46 12.68 -5.95
CA ALA A 83 16.75 13.69 -6.98
C ALA A 83 17.37 14.98 -6.42
N ALA A 84 17.14 15.27 -5.13
CA ALA A 84 17.79 16.34 -4.39
C ALA A 84 19.20 15.98 -3.87
N GLY A 85 19.71 14.78 -4.21
CA GLY A 85 21.03 14.32 -3.80
C GLY A 85 21.09 13.69 -2.39
N HIS A 86 19.95 13.38 -1.78
CA HIS A 86 19.91 12.79 -0.44
C HIS A 86 19.81 11.26 -0.51
N LYS A 87 20.73 10.57 0.15
CA LYS A 87 20.61 9.12 0.34
C LYS A 87 19.41 8.82 1.22
N THR A 88 18.43 8.14 0.67
CA THR A 88 17.11 7.96 1.27
C THR A 88 16.73 6.48 1.32
N GLY A 89 16.34 6.00 2.52
CA GLY A 89 15.72 4.69 2.69
C GLY A 89 14.21 4.75 2.41
N LEU A 90 13.64 3.65 1.96
CA LEU A 90 12.20 3.46 1.80
C LEU A 90 11.77 2.12 2.39
N ILE A 91 10.68 2.11 3.16
CA ILE A 91 9.99 0.89 3.60
C ILE A 91 8.53 1.00 3.20
N GLY A 92 8.13 0.18 2.24
CA GLY A 92 6.78 0.18 1.69
C GLY A 92 6.21 -1.21 1.46
N THR A 93 4.94 -1.27 1.08
CA THR A 93 4.23 -2.50 0.73
C THR A 93 4.86 -3.17 -0.49
N ALA A 94 5.18 -2.40 -1.52
CA ALA A 94 5.69 -2.91 -2.78
C ALA A 94 7.20 -3.20 -2.72
N ASN A 95 7.96 -2.32 -2.07
CA ASN A 95 9.42 -2.34 -2.13
C ASN A 95 10.08 -1.80 -0.86
N ILE A 96 11.35 -2.17 -0.68
CA ILE A 96 12.27 -1.64 0.32
C ILE A 96 13.49 -1.10 -0.44
N ARG A 97 13.91 0.13 -0.13
CA ARG A 97 15.09 0.76 -0.74
C ARG A 97 16.13 1.13 0.32
N TYR A 98 17.37 0.82 0.02
CA TYR A 98 18.54 1.18 0.82
C TYR A 98 19.40 2.16 0.00
N GLY A 99 19.01 3.44 -0.04
CA GLY A 99 19.55 4.38 -1.02
C GLY A 99 19.14 3.97 -2.44
N ASP A 100 20.10 3.70 -3.31
CA ASP A 100 19.86 3.36 -4.72
C ASP A 100 19.50 1.87 -4.96
N LYS A 101 19.72 1.00 -3.96
CA LYS A 101 19.38 -0.43 -4.07
C LYS A 101 17.92 -0.65 -3.72
N GLU A 102 17.19 -1.31 -4.61
CA GLU A 102 15.80 -1.70 -4.43
C GLU A 102 15.66 -3.21 -4.29
N GLU A 103 14.81 -3.63 -3.37
CA GLU A 103 14.37 -5.01 -3.19
C GLU A 103 12.84 -5.01 -3.14
N LEU A 104 12.18 -6.00 -3.77
CA LEU A 104 10.74 -6.22 -3.55
C LEU A 104 10.54 -6.60 -2.09
N ASN A 105 9.44 -6.15 -1.49
CA ASN A 105 9.15 -6.44 -0.08
C ASN A 105 8.80 -7.93 0.09
N PRO A 106 9.64 -8.75 0.74
CA PRO A 106 9.41 -10.19 0.88
C PRO A 106 8.49 -10.57 2.06
N TYR A 107 8.06 -9.58 2.86
CA TYR A 107 7.43 -9.87 4.16
C TYR A 107 5.90 -10.00 4.11
N HIS A 108 5.25 -9.87 2.94
CA HIS A 108 3.79 -9.88 2.78
C HIS A 108 3.05 -8.92 3.74
N MET A 109 3.72 -7.91 4.19
CA MET A 109 3.17 -6.88 5.06
C MET A 109 3.95 -5.58 4.90
N THR A 110 3.24 -4.48 4.90
CA THR A 110 3.80 -3.14 4.73
C THR A 110 4.85 -2.79 5.79
N MET A 111 4.60 -3.20 7.02
CA MET A 111 5.46 -2.94 8.17
C MET A 111 5.76 -4.27 8.87
N PRO A 112 6.94 -4.87 8.69
CA PRO A 112 7.29 -6.16 9.29
C PRO A 112 7.36 -6.09 10.82
N GLY A 113 7.49 -7.25 11.48
CA GLY A 113 7.62 -7.34 12.93
C GLY A 113 8.77 -6.49 13.48
N ALA A 114 8.67 -6.07 14.73
CA ALA A 114 9.55 -5.05 15.31
C ALA A 114 11.04 -5.38 15.21
N LEU A 115 11.44 -6.64 15.43
CA LEU A 115 12.85 -7.07 15.30
C LEU A 115 13.38 -6.92 13.88
N ILE A 116 12.60 -7.35 12.88
CA ILE A 116 12.96 -7.24 11.46
C ILE A 116 13.02 -5.77 11.06
N LEU A 117 12.01 -4.99 11.48
CA LEU A 117 11.93 -3.57 11.17
C LEU A 117 13.14 -2.79 11.70
N GLN A 118 13.50 -2.98 12.96
CA GLN A 118 14.67 -2.30 13.55
C GLN A 118 15.99 -2.75 12.89
N LYS A 119 16.11 -4.02 12.46
CA LYS A 119 17.25 -4.50 11.67
C LYS A 119 17.34 -3.79 10.30
N ILE A 120 16.22 -3.58 9.62
CA ILE A 120 16.17 -2.84 8.36
C ILE A 120 16.59 -1.39 8.58
N LEU A 121 16.05 -0.74 9.64
CA LEU A 121 16.41 0.64 10.01
C LEU A 121 17.91 0.76 10.33
N SER A 122 18.50 -0.20 11.06
CA SER A 122 19.93 -0.22 11.35
C SER A 122 20.74 -0.29 10.05
N ARG A 123 20.39 -1.22 9.15
CA ARG A 123 21.05 -1.33 7.84
C ARG A 123 21.00 -0.04 7.02
N MET A 124 19.87 0.68 7.05
CA MET A 124 19.72 1.97 6.37
C MET A 124 20.62 3.05 6.99
N ALA A 125 20.63 3.14 8.33
CA ALA A 125 21.48 4.07 9.05
C ALA A 125 22.98 3.80 8.81
N ASP A 126 23.40 2.51 8.87
CA ASP A 126 24.79 2.08 8.64
C ASP A 126 25.23 2.34 7.20
N GLN A 127 24.31 2.32 6.24
CA GLN A 127 24.56 2.71 4.85
C GLN A 127 24.57 4.24 4.64
N GLY A 128 24.35 5.05 5.68
CA GLY A 128 24.38 6.51 5.62
C GLY A 128 23.14 7.11 4.97
N CYS A 129 21.95 6.47 5.07
CA CYS A 129 20.72 7.11 4.68
C CYS A 129 20.43 8.29 5.60
N LYS A 130 20.32 9.50 5.04
CA LYS A 130 19.93 10.72 5.77
C LYS A 130 18.45 10.78 6.07
N TYR A 131 17.63 10.29 5.14
CA TYR A 131 16.18 10.24 5.25
C TYR A 131 15.69 8.79 5.22
N LEU A 132 14.60 8.55 5.94
CA LEU A 132 13.80 7.34 5.84
C LEU A 132 12.36 7.74 5.55
N VAL A 133 11.81 7.25 4.46
CA VAL A 133 10.37 7.31 4.17
C VAL A 133 9.77 5.94 4.43
N MET A 134 8.72 5.86 5.25
CA MET A 134 8.09 4.60 5.53
C MET A 134 6.57 4.67 5.58
N GLU A 135 5.93 3.64 5.07
CA GLU A 135 4.49 3.45 5.24
C GLU A 135 4.19 3.01 6.69
N VAL A 136 3.18 3.62 7.29
CA VAL A 136 2.74 3.29 8.65
C VAL A 136 1.27 2.86 8.61
N PRO A 137 1.00 1.55 8.35
CA PRO A 137 -0.36 1.04 8.33
C PRO A 137 -0.97 0.99 9.73
N SER A 138 -2.30 1.08 9.79
CA SER A 138 -3.05 0.99 11.03
C SER A 138 -2.84 -0.33 11.78
N GLU A 139 -2.71 -1.44 11.06
CA GLU A 139 -2.41 -2.76 11.63
C GLU A 139 -1.04 -2.79 12.33
N GLY A 140 0.00 -2.20 11.73
CA GLY A 140 1.30 -2.03 12.37
C GLY A 140 1.22 -1.22 13.66
N GLN A 141 0.31 -0.26 13.73
CA GLN A 141 0.07 0.52 14.95
C GLN A 141 -0.70 -0.27 16.01
N THR A 142 -1.63 -1.17 15.64
CA THR A 142 -2.30 -2.05 16.61
C THR A 142 -1.32 -2.98 17.30
N GLN A 143 -0.31 -3.45 16.57
CA GLN A 143 0.74 -4.34 17.05
C GLN A 143 1.97 -3.59 17.57
N TYR A 144 1.86 -2.30 17.86
CA TYR A 144 2.93 -1.48 18.43
C TYR A 144 4.25 -1.45 17.62
N ARG A 145 4.25 -1.84 16.36
CA ARG A 145 5.47 -1.89 15.52
C ARG A 145 6.11 -0.51 15.30
N HIS A 146 5.34 0.58 15.47
CA HIS A 146 5.81 1.96 15.42
C HIS A 146 6.54 2.42 16.69
N VAL A 147 6.44 1.65 17.78
CA VAL A 147 7.10 2.00 19.06
C VAL A 147 8.61 1.88 18.91
N GLY A 148 9.33 2.84 19.49
CA GLY A 148 10.78 2.94 19.36
C GLY A 148 11.27 3.57 18.05
N ILE A 149 10.36 3.99 17.17
CA ILE A 149 10.70 4.78 15.99
C ILE A 149 10.40 6.26 16.29
N ASN A 150 11.44 7.09 16.27
CA ASN A 150 11.30 8.54 16.45
C ASN A 150 10.98 9.19 15.11
N PHE A 151 9.69 9.40 14.83
CA PHE A 151 9.23 10.12 13.64
C PHE A 151 9.49 11.62 13.76
N ASP A 152 9.83 12.27 12.66
CA ASP A 152 9.98 13.71 12.55
C ASP A 152 8.84 14.32 11.74
N ILE A 153 8.35 13.62 10.73
CA ILE A 153 7.27 14.06 9.86
C ILE A 153 6.23 12.95 9.74
N LEU A 154 4.96 13.31 9.86
CA LEU A 154 3.85 12.42 9.55
C LEU A 154 2.99 13.02 8.45
N VAL A 155 2.77 12.23 7.39
CA VAL A 155 1.93 12.58 6.25
C VAL A 155 0.65 11.79 6.32
N PHE A 156 -0.48 12.45 6.52
CA PHE A 156 -1.80 11.84 6.52
C PHE A 156 -2.43 11.91 5.12
N THR A 157 -2.66 10.77 4.49
CA THR A 157 -3.28 10.69 3.16
C THR A 157 -4.80 10.70 3.23
N ASN A 158 -5.40 9.70 3.87
CA ASN A 158 -6.86 9.59 4.04
C ASN A 158 -7.22 8.50 5.06
N VAL A 159 -8.48 8.52 5.48
CA VAL A 159 -9.19 7.40 6.09
C VAL A 159 -10.40 7.10 5.23
N THR A 160 -10.43 5.91 4.65
CA THR A 160 -11.53 5.36 3.89
C THR A 160 -12.03 4.08 4.56
N ARG A 161 -13.21 3.59 4.16
CA ARG A 161 -13.75 2.34 4.69
C ARG A 161 -12.85 1.19 4.23
N GLU A 162 -12.02 0.71 5.12
CA GLU A 162 -11.19 -0.47 4.98
C GLU A 162 -11.48 -1.34 6.21
N LEU A 163 -12.38 -2.30 6.02
CA LEU A 163 -12.87 -3.10 7.14
C LEU A 163 -11.96 -4.31 7.32
N MET A 164 -11.15 -4.27 8.37
CA MET A 164 -10.23 -5.35 8.74
C MET A 164 -10.61 -5.92 10.11
N ALA A 165 -10.40 -7.23 10.29
CA ALA A 165 -10.56 -7.89 11.58
C ALA A 165 -9.71 -7.24 12.68
N ALA A 166 -8.50 -6.76 12.36
CA ALA A 166 -7.64 -6.01 13.27
C ALA A 166 -8.29 -4.74 13.87
N HIS A 167 -9.34 -4.23 13.22
CA HIS A 167 -10.12 -3.06 13.65
C HIS A 167 -11.57 -3.43 14.00
N ASN A 168 -11.86 -4.73 14.23
CA ASN A 168 -13.22 -5.23 14.46
C ASN A 168 -14.20 -4.71 13.39
N PHE A 169 -13.77 -4.61 12.14
CA PHE A 169 -14.54 -4.07 11.00
C PHE A 169 -15.14 -2.67 11.26
N SER A 170 -14.53 -1.86 12.13
CA SER A 170 -14.98 -0.54 12.53
C SER A 170 -14.08 0.57 12.00
N LEU A 171 -14.65 1.52 11.27
CA LEU A 171 -13.97 2.72 10.78
C LEU A 171 -13.47 3.61 11.95
N GLU A 172 -14.23 3.67 13.04
CA GLU A 172 -13.85 4.44 14.22
C GLU A 172 -12.61 3.85 14.90
N ILE A 173 -12.57 2.52 15.02
CA ILE A 173 -11.42 1.81 15.59
C ILE A 173 -10.19 1.98 14.69
N LEU A 174 -10.33 1.85 13.36
CA LEU A 174 -9.28 2.13 12.39
C LEU A 174 -8.72 3.55 12.58
N HIS A 175 -9.60 4.54 12.65
CA HIS A 175 -9.25 5.94 12.85
C HIS A 175 -8.53 6.17 14.18
N LYS A 176 -9.01 5.56 15.27
CA LYS A 176 -8.37 5.58 16.60
C LYS A 176 -6.95 5.00 16.56
N HIS A 177 -6.76 3.91 15.83
CA HIS A 177 -5.44 3.29 15.69
C HIS A 177 -4.47 4.18 14.91
N ASN A 178 -4.89 4.77 13.80
CA ASN A 178 -4.07 5.69 13.03
C ASN A 178 -3.58 6.91 13.83
N LYS A 179 -4.30 7.31 14.88
CA LYS A 179 -3.90 8.42 15.77
C LYS A 179 -2.70 8.08 16.69
N ARG A 180 -2.35 6.82 16.88
CA ARG A 180 -1.29 6.40 17.82
C ARG A 180 0.07 6.99 17.47
N VAL A 181 0.47 6.90 16.20
CA VAL A 181 1.76 7.42 15.75
C VAL A 181 1.81 8.95 15.84
N PHE A 182 0.69 9.66 15.59
CA PHE A 182 0.63 11.13 15.76
C PHE A 182 0.78 11.53 17.23
N LYS A 183 0.16 10.75 18.13
CA LYS A 183 0.36 10.95 19.57
C LYS A 183 1.81 10.72 19.98
N SER A 184 2.51 9.77 19.37
CA SER A 184 3.92 9.52 19.66
C SER A 184 4.83 10.60 19.11
N LEU A 185 4.55 11.16 17.92
CA LEU A 185 5.28 12.29 17.34
C LEU A 185 5.34 13.47 18.32
N GLY A 186 4.19 13.88 18.85
CA GLY A 186 4.10 15.03 19.77
C GLY A 186 4.81 14.83 21.11
N LYS A 187 5.12 13.57 21.49
CA LYS A 187 5.83 13.23 22.73
C LYS A 187 7.31 12.95 22.53
N SER A 188 7.75 12.71 21.29
CA SER A 188 9.13 12.36 20.99
C SER A 188 10.07 13.56 21.06
N LYS A 189 11.32 13.31 21.47
CA LYS A 189 12.37 14.34 21.48
C LYS A 189 12.73 14.72 20.05
N ARG A 190 13.11 16.00 19.86
CA ARG A 190 13.68 16.47 18.59
C ARG A 190 15.10 15.96 18.47
N LYS A 191 15.43 15.48 17.28
CA LYS A 191 16.76 14.97 16.95
C LYS A 191 17.73 16.10 16.62
N MET A 192 19.01 15.80 16.76
CA MET A 192 20.09 16.59 16.20
C MET A 192 20.73 15.79 15.07
N ILE A 193 20.64 16.28 13.83
CA ILE A 193 21.23 15.63 12.64
C ILE A 193 22.06 16.69 11.91
N ASP A 194 23.32 16.38 11.63
CA ASP A 194 24.27 17.30 11.02
C ASP A 194 24.35 18.66 11.76
N GLY A 195 24.31 18.62 13.09
CA GLY A 195 24.34 19.82 13.94
C GLY A 195 23.07 20.66 13.94
N LYS A 196 22.01 20.21 13.25
CA LYS A 196 20.73 20.92 13.17
C LYS A 196 19.65 20.20 13.97
N LYS A 197 18.87 20.96 14.73
CA LYS A 197 17.67 20.44 15.40
C LYS A 197 16.58 20.22 14.38
N ILE A 198 15.99 19.02 14.40
CA ILE A 198 14.96 18.62 13.44
C ILE A 198 13.58 18.93 14.02
N ASP A 199 12.83 19.78 13.33
CA ASP A 199 11.46 20.13 13.68
C ASP A 199 10.48 18.97 13.37
N LYS A 200 9.37 18.95 14.10
CA LYS A 200 8.28 17.99 13.92
C LYS A 200 7.19 18.57 13.02
N PHE A 201 6.76 17.78 12.00
CA PHE A 201 5.74 18.21 11.06
C PHE A 201 4.56 17.25 11.05
N ILE A 202 3.36 17.81 10.93
CA ILE A 202 2.14 17.08 10.54
C ILE A 202 1.67 17.68 9.22
N ILE A 203 1.53 16.83 8.20
CA ILE A 203 1.11 17.21 6.86
C ILE A 203 -0.15 16.41 6.52
N ALA A 204 -1.29 17.07 6.28
CA ALA A 204 -2.57 16.39 6.15
C ALA A 204 -3.31 16.75 4.85
N ASN A 205 -3.95 15.74 4.25
CA ASN A 205 -4.82 15.90 3.10
C ASN A 205 -6.13 16.59 3.51
N ALA A 206 -6.30 17.86 3.13
CA ALA A 206 -7.47 18.68 3.44
C ALA A 206 -8.76 18.19 2.76
N ASP A 207 -8.66 17.37 1.71
CA ASP A 207 -9.82 16.80 1.02
C ASP A 207 -10.49 15.69 1.83
N ASN A 208 -9.77 15.11 2.80
CA ASN A 208 -10.30 14.07 3.68
C ASN A 208 -10.94 14.69 4.94
N LYS A 209 -12.19 14.31 5.21
CA LYS A 209 -12.97 14.85 6.35
C LYS A 209 -12.31 14.69 7.72
N TYR A 210 -11.42 13.69 7.86
CA TYR A 210 -10.72 13.42 9.12
C TYR A 210 -9.40 14.19 9.28
N ALA A 211 -8.99 15.01 8.31
CA ALA A 211 -7.72 15.75 8.37
C ALA A 211 -7.58 16.55 9.66
N LYS A 212 -8.64 17.24 10.07
CA LYS A 212 -8.67 18.06 11.30
C LYS A 212 -8.33 17.26 12.56
N ASP A 213 -8.72 15.99 12.61
CA ASP A 213 -8.48 15.11 13.77
C ASP A 213 -7.01 14.72 13.96
N TYR A 214 -6.20 14.85 12.93
CA TYR A 214 -4.75 14.62 12.98
C TYR A 214 -3.98 15.91 13.24
N MET A 215 -4.54 17.03 12.81
CA MET A 215 -3.93 18.36 13.01
C MET A 215 -4.01 18.87 14.47
N VAL A 216 -4.76 18.20 15.37
CA VAL A 216 -4.81 18.56 16.80
C VAL A 216 -3.55 18.16 17.57
N PHE A 217 -2.80 17.17 17.08
CA PHE A 217 -1.61 16.68 17.77
C PHE A 217 -0.49 17.73 17.76
N PRO A 218 0.36 17.78 18.81
CA PRO A 218 1.49 18.71 18.88
C PRO A 218 2.53 18.44 17.78
N ALA A 219 2.92 19.49 17.08
CA ALA A 219 4.04 19.54 16.13
C ALA A 219 4.49 21.00 15.99
N ASP A 220 5.74 21.22 15.53
CA ASP A 220 6.24 22.57 15.29
C ASP A 220 5.54 23.22 14.09
N HIS A 221 5.29 22.42 13.06
CA HIS A 221 4.64 22.88 11.84
C HIS A 221 3.48 21.96 11.46
N LYS A 222 2.39 22.57 10.99
CA LYS A 222 1.18 21.88 10.54
C LYS A 222 0.80 22.42 9.17
N LEU A 223 0.87 21.54 8.16
CA LEU A 223 0.63 21.90 6.77
C LEU A 223 -0.51 21.04 6.19
N THR A 224 -1.21 21.62 5.22
CA THR A 224 -2.24 20.90 4.47
C THR A 224 -1.93 20.88 2.97
N PHE A 225 -2.43 19.85 2.28
CA PHE A 225 -2.39 19.73 0.83
C PHE A 225 -3.75 19.22 0.30
N GLY A 226 -3.97 19.35 -0.98
CA GLY A 226 -5.18 18.87 -1.66
C GLY A 226 -5.99 19.99 -2.32
N THR A 227 -7.11 19.64 -2.94
CA THR A 227 -7.95 20.61 -3.68
C THR A 227 -8.62 21.64 -2.77
N LYS A 228 -8.86 21.25 -1.50
CA LYS A 228 -9.45 22.09 -0.44
C LYS A 228 -8.40 22.79 0.43
N SER A 229 -7.11 22.55 0.18
CA SER A 229 -6.06 23.21 0.96
C SER A 229 -5.90 24.68 0.57
N GLN A 230 -5.72 25.53 1.59
CA GLN A 230 -5.36 26.94 1.37
C GLN A 230 -3.84 27.15 1.30
N GLN A 231 -3.04 26.22 1.83
CA GLN A 231 -1.58 26.33 1.90
C GLN A 231 -0.89 25.73 0.66
N ASN A 232 -1.30 24.51 0.26
CA ASN A 232 -0.77 23.81 -0.91
C ASN A 232 -1.94 23.33 -1.76
N LYS A 233 -2.59 24.26 -2.43
CA LYS A 233 -3.81 24.01 -3.23
C LYS A 233 -3.48 23.28 -4.51
N LEU A 234 -4.04 22.07 -4.65
CA LEU A 234 -3.98 21.27 -5.85
C LEU A 234 -5.11 21.69 -6.80
N HIS A 235 -4.79 21.99 -8.05
CA HIS A 235 -5.75 22.36 -9.08
C HIS A 235 -5.23 22.04 -10.49
N ASN A 236 -6.05 22.25 -11.52
CA ASN A 236 -5.73 22.02 -12.94
C ASN A 236 -5.16 20.59 -13.16
N ILE A 237 -5.91 19.56 -12.72
CA ILE A 237 -5.52 18.17 -12.87
C ILE A 237 -6.03 17.68 -14.23
N GLU A 238 -5.10 17.34 -15.13
CA GLU A 238 -5.37 16.91 -16.49
C GLU A 238 -4.66 15.60 -16.79
N ASP A 239 -5.38 14.62 -17.36
CA ASP A 239 -4.78 13.41 -17.90
C ASP A 239 -4.15 13.72 -19.26
N THR A 240 -2.96 13.15 -19.52
CA THR A 240 -2.22 13.28 -20.77
C THR A 240 -1.84 11.89 -21.28
N LYS A 241 -1.43 11.77 -22.56
CA LYS A 241 -0.96 10.49 -23.12
C LYS A 241 0.23 9.86 -22.36
N GLY A 242 0.96 10.65 -21.58
CA GLY A 242 2.16 10.20 -20.86
C GLY A 242 2.04 10.25 -19.33
N GLY A 243 0.83 10.42 -18.77
CA GLY A 243 0.61 10.55 -17.34
C GLY A 243 -0.37 11.65 -16.98
N ILE A 244 -0.10 12.40 -15.91
CA ILE A 244 -0.93 13.52 -15.45
C ILE A 244 -0.12 14.80 -15.33
N GLU A 245 -0.75 15.93 -15.61
CA GLU A 245 -0.26 17.27 -15.30
C GLU A 245 -1.17 17.93 -14.27
N PHE A 246 -0.60 18.71 -13.36
CA PHE A 246 -1.36 19.40 -12.31
C PHE A 246 -0.56 20.59 -11.77
N SER A 247 -1.24 21.45 -11.03
CA SER A 247 -0.63 22.60 -10.36
C SER A 247 -0.78 22.51 -8.84
N ILE A 248 0.25 22.94 -8.11
CA ILE A 248 0.17 23.22 -6.68
C ILE A 248 0.56 24.67 -6.47
N ASN A 249 -0.41 25.47 -6.07
CA ASN A 249 -0.33 26.92 -6.12
C ASN A 249 0.12 27.34 -7.54
N GLU A 250 1.10 28.20 -7.69
CA GLU A 250 1.62 28.69 -8.98
C GLU A 250 2.54 27.69 -9.72
N ASN A 251 2.86 26.55 -9.14
CA ASN A 251 3.83 25.62 -9.72
C ASN A 251 3.15 24.48 -10.46
N ARG A 252 3.47 24.31 -11.76
CA ARG A 252 3.03 23.18 -12.58
C ARG A 252 3.99 21.99 -12.44
N PHE A 253 3.41 20.80 -12.36
CA PHE A 253 4.11 19.52 -12.23
C PHE A 253 3.60 18.52 -13.27
N LYS A 254 4.48 17.57 -13.63
CA LYS A 254 4.17 16.43 -14.50
C LYS A 254 4.54 15.14 -13.78
N LEU A 255 3.70 14.12 -13.95
CA LEU A 255 3.91 12.79 -13.39
C LEU A 255 3.57 11.76 -14.45
N LYS A 256 4.48 10.81 -14.69
CA LYS A 256 4.29 9.73 -15.68
C LYS A 256 3.31 8.65 -15.24
N MET A 257 2.75 8.74 -14.04
CA MET A 257 1.72 7.83 -13.56
C MET A 257 0.34 8.24 -14.07
N LEU A 258 -0.49 7.26 -14.35
CA LEU A 258 -1.87 7.43 -14.78
C LEU A 258 -2.80 7.63 -13.56
N GLY A 259 -3.97 8.26 -13.81
CA GLY A 259 -5.04 8.42 -12.81
C GLY A 259 -4.88 9.66 -11.92
N LYS A 260 -5.93 10.50 -11.91
CA LYS A 260 -6.01 11.78 -11.17
C LYS A 260 -5.74 11.67 -9.67
N ILE A 261 -6.02 10.50 -9.07
CA ILE A 261 -5.72 10.25 -7.65
C ILE A 261 -4.22 10.40 -7.33
N ASN A 262 -3.35 10.16 -8.33
CA ASN A 262 -1.92 10.30 -8.16
C ASN A 262 -1.45 11.75 -8.08
N ALA A 263 -2.24 12.73 -8.54
CA ALA A 263 -1.99 14.15 -8.28
C ALA A 263 -2.14 14.47 -6.78
N ILE A 264 -3.13 13.87 -6.10
CA ILE A 264 -3.32 14.04 -4.65
C ILE A 264 -2.15 13.38 -3.89
N ASN A 265 -1.73 12.18 -4.29
CA ASN A 265 -0.57 11.50 -3.70
C ASN A 265 0.71 12.34 -3.88
N ALA A 266 0.91 12.90 -5.08
CA ALA A 266 2.03 13.78 -5.39
C ALA A 266 1.98 15.08 -4.57
N ALA A 267 0.80 15.66 -4.35
CA ALA A 267 0.65 16.86 -3.52
C ALA A 267 1.14 16.64 -2.10
N GLY A 268 0.89 15.47 -1.50
CA GLY A 268 1.44 15.09 -0.20
C GLY A 268 2.96 15.00 -0.20
N ALA A 269 3.54 14.35 -1.21
CA ALA A 269 4.99 14.22 -1.35
C ALA A 269 5.67 15.58 -1.60
N ILE A 270 5.11 16.40 -2.48
CA ILE A 270 5.61 17.76 -2.79
C ILE A 270 5.57 18.66 -1.55
N THR A 271 4.44 18.68 -0.83
CA THR A 271 4.29 19.47 0.39
C THR A 271 5.33 19.07 1.43
N THR A 272 5.58 17.78 1.59
CA THR A 272 6.59 17.25 2.50
C THR A 272 8.00 17.65 2.07
N ALA A 273 8.32 17.52 0.80
CA ALA A 273 9.62 17.91 0.27
C ALA A 273 9.88 19.42 0.40
N LYS A 274 8.87 20.26 0.14
CA LYS A 274 8.96 21.72 0.38
C LYS A 274 9.20 22.05 1.84
N ALA A 275 8.51 21.36 2.77
CA ALA A 275 8.71 21.53 4.21
C ALA A 275 10.14 21.18 4.65
N LEU A 276 10.80 20.26 3.94
CA LEU A 276 12.21 19.89 4.14
C LEU A 276 13.20 20.83 3.42
N GLY A 277 12.72 21.88 2.76
CA GLY A 277 13.57 22.83 2.03
C GLY A 277 14.08 22.31 0.68
N VAL A 278 13.49 21.24 0.12
CA VAL A 278 13.90 20.73 -1.20
C VAL A 278 13.51 21.74 -2.29
N PRO A 279 14.46 22.17 -3.14
CA PRO A 279 14.17 23.17 -4.18
C PRO A 279 13.27 22.63 -5.27
N SER A 280 12.40 23.50 -5.83
CA SER A 280 11.39 23.14 -6.82
C SER A 280 11.94 22.40 -8.05
N PRO A 281 13.12 22.71 -8.60
CA PRO A 281 13.70 21.93 -9.70
C PRO A 281 13.97 20.47 -9.34
N ALA A 282 14.45 20.19 -8.12
CA ALA A 282 14.69 18.81 -7.63
C ALA A 282 13.36 18.07 -7.44
N ILE A 283 12.34 18.75 -6.92
CA ILE A 283 10.98 18.18 -6.80
C ILE A 283 10.45 17.75 -8.17
N LYS A 284 10.51 18.66 -9.18
CA LYS A 284 10.08 18.36 -10.55
C LYS A 284 10.88 17.21 -11.16
N LYS A 285 12.21 17.21 -11.00
CA LYS A 285 13.09 16.14 -11.49
C LYS A 285 12.74 14.80 -10.84
N GLY A 286 12.52 14.79 -9.52
CA GLY A 286 12.17 13.55 -8.80
C GLY A 286 10.84 12.94 -9.24
N LEU A 287 9.82 13.77 -9.47
CA LEU A 287 8.54 13.30 -10.01
C LEU A 287 8.63 12.81 -11.45
N ALA A 288 9.37 13.54 -12.33
CA ALA A 288 9.55 13.14 -13.71
C ALA A 288 10.34 11.84 -13.88
N ASN A 289 11.28 11.58 -12.96
CA ASN A 289 12.15 10.41 -12.94
C ASN A 289 11.66 9.31 -11.97
N LEU A 290 10.43 9.44 -11.46
CA LEU A 290 9.87 8.40 -10.57
C LEU A 290 9.90 7.05 -11.27
N PRO A 291 10.62 6.05 -10.72
CA PRO A 291 10.56 4.69 -11.25
C PRO A 291 9.15 4.13 -11.18
N THR A 292 8.84 3.18 -12.04
CA THR A 292 7.58 2.42 -11.94
C THR A 292 7.47 1.81 -10.55
N ILE A 293 6.36 2.09 -9.88
CA ILE A 293 6.09 1.52 -8.56
C ILE A 293 5.50 0.12 -8.78
N PRO A 294 6.17 -0.94 -8.32
CA PRO A 294 5.73 -2.30 -8.57
C PRO A 294 4.26 -2.52 -8.18
N GLY A 295 3.44 -3.00 -9.13
CA GLY A 295 2.03 -3.32 -8.93
C GLY A 295 1.14 -2.13 -8.54
N ARG A 296 1.47 -0.91 -8.98
CA ARG A 296 0.66 0.30 -8.80
C ARG A 296 0.46 0.99 -10.15
N MET A 297 -0.67 0.75 -10.80
CA MET A 297 -0.93 1.19 -12.18
C MET A 297 0.26 0.87 -13.10
N GLU A 298 0.90 -0.29 -12.87
CA GLU A 298 2.08 -0.71 -13.62
C GLU A 298 1.67 -1.21 -15.00
N VAL A 299 2.05 -0.46 -16.03
CA VAL A 299 1.87 -0.88 -17.41
C VAL A 299 2.90 -1.96 -17.73
N ILE A 300 2.44 -3.11 -18.20
CA ILE A 300 3.31 -4.21 -18.62
C ILE A 300 3.59 -4.06 -20.11
N GLU A 301 4.81 -3.67 -20.42
CA GLU A 301 5.28 -3.53 -21.80
C GLU A 301 5.50 -4.91 -22.44
N GLY A 302 5.15 -5.02 -23.73
CA GLY A 302 5.30 -6.19 -24.58
C GLY A 302 4.98 -5.85 -26.05
N LYS A 303 4.83 -6.88 -26.89
CA LYS A 303 4.52 -6.72 -28.33
C LYS A 303 3.02 -6.71 -28.61
N GLN A 304 2.18 -6.90 -27.61
CA GLN A 304 0.73 -6.94 -27.74
C GLN A 304 0.16 -5.59 -28.18
N PRO A 305 -0.93 -5.58 -28.99
CA PRO A 305 -1.55 -4.36 -29.47
C PRO A 305 -2.56 -3.73 -28.51
N PHE A 306 -2.58 -4.15 -27.25
CA PHE A 306 -3.46 -3.69 -26.17
C PHE A 306 -2.65 -3.34 -24.93
N THR A 307 -3.23 -2.56 -24.01
CA THR A 307 -2.58 -2.14 -22.78
C THR A 307 -2.87 -3.14 -21.65
N VAL A 308 -1.84 -3.59 -20.92
CA VAL A 308 -2.00 -4.40 -19.71
C VAL A 308 -1.52 -3.63 -18.50
N ILE A 309 -2.37 -3.50 -17.49
CA ILE A 309 -2.07 -2.79 -16.23
C ILE A 309 -2.19 -3.76 -15.06
N VAL A 310 -1.15 -3.85 -14.24
CA VAL A 310 -1.17 -4.59 -12.97
C VAL A 310 -1.33 -3.60 -11.83
N ASP A 311 -2.34 -3.82 -10.96
CA ASP A 311 -2.63 -2.96 -9.83
C ASP A 311 -3.01 -3.74 -8.57
N TYR A 312 -2.75 -3.16 -7.41
CA TYR A 312 -3.07 -3.74 -6.09
C TYR A 312 -4.52 -3.51 -5.66
N ALA A 313 -5.39 -2.95 -6.49
CA ALA A 313 -6.77 -2.66 -6.13
C ALA A 313 -7.52 -3.93 -5.65
N HIS A 314 -7.84 -3.97 -4.36
CA HIS A 314 -8.51 -5.08 -3.67
C HIS A 314 -9.61 -4.61 -2.72
N GLU A 315 -9.94 -3.32 -2.75
CA GLU A 315 -10.97 -2.67 -1.94
C GLU A 315 -11.87 -1.78 -2.81
N GLN A 316 -13.11 -1.56 -2.38
CA GLN A 316 -14.11 -0.79 -3.14
C GLN A 316 -13.57 0.55 -3.66
N ALA A 317 -13.00 1.38 -2.77
CA ALA A 317 -12.50 2.70 -3.14
C ALA A 317 -11.34 2.65 -4.15
N SER A 318 -10.42 1.68 -4.03
CA SER A 318 -9.32 1.50 -4.98
C SER A 318 -9.80 0.93 -6.30
N MET A 319 -10.77 0.03 -6.29
CA MET A 319 -11.37 -0.51 -7.50
C MET A 319 -12.13 0.58 -8.26
N THR A 320 -12.94 1.41 -7.57
CA THR A 320 -13.62 2.54 -8.19
C THR A 320 -12.63 3.49 -8.86
N ALA A 321 -11.58 3.89 -8.16
CA ALA A 321 -10.55 4.78 -8.71
C ALA A 321 -9.82 4.17 -9.92
N LEU A 322 -9.57 2.86 -9.89
CA LEU A 322 -8.97 2.13 -11.01
C LEU A 322 -9.91 2.09 -12.22
N MET A 323 -11.19 1.80 -12.01
CA MET A 323 -12.21 1.78 -13.08
C MET A 323 -12.38 3.16 -13.71
N ASP A 324 -12.41 4.23 -12.90
CA ASP A 324 -12.47 5.61 -13.40
C ASP A 324 -11.24 5.93 -14.23
N SER A 325 -10.04 5.56 -13.76
CA SER A 325 -8.79 5.75 -14.54
C SER A 325 -8.79 4.97 -15.84
N ALA A 326 -9.26 3.71 -15.83
CA ALA A 326 -9.34 2.88 -17.03
C ALA A 326 -10.32 3.49 -18.07
N ARG A 327 -11.43 4.05 -17.60
CA ARG A 327 -12.43 4.71 -18.45
C ARG A 327 -11.85 5.98 -19.11
N ASP A 328 -11.10 6.78 -18.33
CA ASP A 328 -10.46 7.99 -18.84
C ASP A 328 -9.35 7.68 -19.87
N LEU A 329 -8.69 6.52 -19.74
CA LEU A 329 -7.62 6.06 -20.65
C LEU A 329 -8.12 5.34 -21.89
N LYS A 330 -9.33 4.77 -21.83
CA LYS A 330 -9.88 3.89 -22.85
C LYS A 330 -10.13 4.63 -24.16
N PRO A 331 -9.52 4.22 -25.29
CA PRO A 331 -9.86 4.74 -26.61
C PRO A 331 -11.33 4.47 -26.96
N LYS A 332 -11.90 5.31 -27.83
CA LYS A 332 -13.28 5.13 -28.29
C LYS A 332 -13.42 3.78 -29.01
N GLY A 333 -14.39 2.97 -28.57
CA GLY A 333 -14.66 1.64 -29.14
C GLY A 333 -13.85 0.50 -28.53
N ALA A 334 -12.79 0.79 -27.75
CA ALA A 334 -12.03 -0.23 -27.04
C ALA A 334 -12.79 -0.81 -25.84
N LYS A 335 -12.37 -1.96 -25.33
CA LYS A 335 -12.94 -2.64 -24.18
C LYS A 335 -12.03 -2.52 -22.95
N VAL A 336 -12.63 -2.60 -21.77
CA VAL A 336 -11.94 -2.85 -20.50
C VAL A 336 -12.23 -4.29 -20.07
N ILE A 337 -11.18 -5.08 -19.86
CA ILE A 337 -11.23 -6.46 -19.40
C ILE A 337 -10.57 -6.48 -18.02
N THR A 338 -11.30 -6.87 -16.97
CA THR A 338 -10.78 -6.82 -15.59
C THR A 338 -10.74 -8.21 -14.98
N LEU A 339 -9.55 -8.64 -14.53
CA LEU A 339 -9.38 -9.77 -13.64
C LEU A 339 -9.37 -9.29 -12.20
N LEU A 340 -10.26 -9.84 -11.37
CA LEU A 340 -10.36 -9.50 -9.96
C LEU A 340 -10.63 -10.73 -9.09
N GLY A 341 -10.37 -10.60 -7.81
CA GLY A 341 -10.68 -11.60 -6.79
C GLY A 341 -10.72 -10.96 -5.42
N ALA A 342 -10.82 -11.79 -4.40
CA ALA A 342 -10.73 -11.36 -3.01
C ALA A 342 -9.97 -12.39 -2.17
N GLU A 343 -9.47 -11.94 -1.02
CA GLU A 343 -8.81 -12.82 -0.05
C GLU A 343 -9.86 -13.57 0.78
N GLY A 344 -9.47 -14.77 1.24
CA GLY A 344 -10.13 -15.53 2.31
C GLY A 344 -9.50 -15.29 3.67
N GLY A 345 -9.43 -16.34 4.51
CA GLY A 345 -8.71 -16.31 5.78
C GLY A 345 -9.29 -15.33 6.79
N GLY A 346 -10.62 -15.13 6.82
CA GLY A 346 -11.31 -14.23 7.74
C GLY A 346 -11.19 -12.74 7.37
N ARG A 347 -10.91 -12.42 6.11
CA ARG A 347 -10.97 -11.05 5.60
C ARG A 347 -12.42 -10.57 5.43
N ASP A 348 -12.62 -9.29 5.10
CA ASP A 348 -13.95 -8.69 4.93
C ASP A 348 -14.72 -9.33 3.76
N GLU A 349 -15.65 -10.22 4.07
CA GLU A 349 -16.51 -10.88 3.08
C GLU A 349 -17.57 -9.92 2.52
N ALA A 350 -18.03 -8.95 3.33
CA ALA A 350 -19.06 -8.01 2.93
C ALA A 350 -18.66 -7.08 1.77
N LYS A 351 -17.35 -6.95 1.50
CA LYS A 351 -16.86 -6.19 0.35
C LYS A 351 -17.04 -6.92 -0.97
N ARG A 352 -17.08 -8.28 -0.98
CA ARG A 352 -17.00 -9.12 -2.19
C ARG A 352 -18.08 -8.80 -3.22
N PRO A 353 -19.39 -8.74 -2.89
CA PRO A 353 -20.42 -8.37 -3.86
C PRO A 353 -20.24 -6.96 -4.42
N ALA A 354 -19.88 -5.99 -3.58
CA ALA A 354 -19.68 -4.61 -4.03
C ALA A 354 -18.47 -4.49 -4.98
N MET A 355 -17.41 -5.29 -4.77
CA MET A 355 -16.27 -5.35 -5.69
C MET A 355 -16.68 -5.88 -7.06
N GLY A 356 -17.52 -6.93 -7.12
CA GLY A 356 -18.08 -7.46 -8.35
C GLY A 356 -18.94 -6.45 -9.10
N GLU A 357 -19.82 -5.74 -8.39
CA GLU A 357 -20.67 -4.69 -8.97
C GLU A 357 -19.82 -3.54 -9.56
N ILE A 358 -18.84 -3.05 -8.81
CA ILE A 358 -17.95 -1.94 -9.25
C ILE A 358 -17.15 -2.36 -10.48
N ALA A 359 -16.55 -3.56 -10.45
CA ALA A 359 -15.74 -4.06 -11.55
C ALA A 359 -16.57 -4.23 -12.83
N TYR A 360 -17.77 -4.82 -12.74
CA TYR A 360 -18.64 -5.01 -13.90
C TYR A 360 -19.13 -3.67 -14.48
N LYS A 361 -19.54 -2.72 -13.66
CA LYS A 361 -19.95 -1.38 -14.13
C LYS A 361 -18.82 -0.60 -14.82
N GLY A 362 -17.57 -0.89 -14.48
CA GLY A 362 -16.39 -0.24 -15.05
C GLY A 362 -15.73 -1.00 -16.18
N SER A 363 -16.19 -2.23 -16.51
CA SER A 363 -15.57 -3.12 -17.49
C SER A 363 -16.59 -3.67 -18.48
N ASP A 364 -16.11 -4.06 -19.65
CA ASP A 364 -16.90 -4.77 -20.67
C ASP A 364 -16.90 -6.29 -20.42
N ILE A 365 -15.82 -6.82 -19.81
CA ILE A 365 -15.66 -8.23 -19.43
C ILE A 365 -14.96 -8.31 -18.09
N ILE A 366 -15.41 -9.21 -17.21
CA ILE A 366 -14.74 -9.52 -15.97
C ILE A 366 -14.35 -11.00 -15.85
N ILE A 367 -13.17 -11.24 -15.27
CA ILE A 367 -12.70 -12.57 -14.90
C ILE A 367 -12.53 -12.63 -13.39
N LEU A 368 -13.26 -13.51 -12.73
CA LEU A 368 -13.17 -13.75 -11.31
C LEU A 368 -12.15 -14.84 -11.03
N SER A 369 -11.10 -14.53 -10.28
CA SER A 369 -9.98 -15.44 -10.05
C SER A 369 -9.37 -15.27 -8.67
N ASN A 370 -8.66 -16.29 -8.18
CA ASN A 370 -8.06 -16.27 -6.85
C ASN A 370 -7.10 -15.09 -6.65
N VAL A 371 -7.10 -14.58 -5.42
CA VAL A 371 -6.03 -13.72 -4.87
C VAL A 371 -5.27 -14.52 -3.83
N ASP A 372 -5.79 -14.65 -2.62
CA ASP A 372 -5.28 -15.53 -1.56
C ASP A 372 -6.49 -16.14 -0.83
N PRO A 373 -7.03 -17.27 -1.28
CA PRO A 373 -8.14 -17.92 -0.60
C PRO A 373 -7.76 -18.50 0.76
N TYR A 374 -6.47 -18.64 1.05
CA TYR A 374 -5.94 -19.31 2.25
C TYR A 374 -6.48 -20.75 2.37
N GLU A 375 -7.22 -21.06 3.44
CA GLU A 375 -7.89 -22.33 3.66
C GLU A 375 -9.36 -22.34 3.20
N ASP A 376 -9.90 -21.21 2.76
CA ASP A 376 -11.29 -21.08 2.36
C ASP A 376 -11.48 -21.68 0.95
N ASN A 377 -12.69 -22.15 0.69
CA ASN A 377 -13.04 -22.63 -0.67
C ASN A 377 -13.03 -21.43 -1.66
N PRO A 378 -12.16 -21.46 -2.67
CA PRO A 378 -12.03 -20.36 -3.61
C PRO A 378 -13.32 -20.06 -4.37
N TYR A 379 -14.12 -21.06 -4.70
CA TYR A 379 -15.37 -20.87 -5.44
C TYR A 379 -16.41 -20.13 -4.62
N VAL A 380 -16.46 -20.30 -3.27
CA VAL A 380 -17.35 -19.52 -2.41
C VAL A 380 -17.01 -18.04 -2.48
N ILE A 381 -15.69 -17.72 -2.45
CA ILE A 381 -15.21 -16.34 -2.56
C ILE A 381 -15.60 -15.73 -3.91
N LEU A 382 -15.38 -16.46 -4.99
CA LEU A 382 -15.66 -16.00 -6.36
C LEU A 382 -17.16 -15.87 -6.61
N ASP A 383 -17.99 -16.79 -6.07
CA ASP A 383 -19.44 -16.72 -6.15
C ASP A 383 -20.01 -15.50 -5.41
N ASP A 384 -19.42 -15.12 -4.26
CA ASP A 384 -19.82 -13.91 -3.57
C ASP A 384 -19.55 -12.64 -4.40
N ILE A 385 -18.44 -12.60 -5.13
CA ILE A 385 -18.14 -11.51 -6.08
C ILE A 385 -19.12 -11.55 -7.24
N ALA A 386 -19.37 -12.76 -7.80
CA ALA A 386 -20.28 -12.97 -8.92
C ALA A 386 -21.70 -12.52 -8.64
N LYS A 387 -22.21 -12.69 -7.39
CA LYS A 387 -23.54 -12.20 -6.96
C LYS A 387 -23.70 -10.72 -7.23
N GLY A 388 -22.68 -9.92 -6.89
CA GLY A 388 -22.69 -8.47 -7.11
C GLY A 388 -22.64 -8.09 -8.59
N ALA A 389 -21.78 -8.74 -9.35
CA ALA A 389 -21.68 -8.54 -10.79
C ALA A 389 -22.99 -8.92 -11.52
N THR A 390 -23.58 -10.07 -11.18
CA THR A 390 -24.86 -10.55 -11.74
C THR A 390 -25.99 -9.57 -11.44
N LYS A 391 -26.04 -9.03 -10.19
CA LYS A 391 -27.02 -7.99 -9.83
C LYS A 391 -26.85 -6.73 -10.67
N ALA A 392 -25.64 -6.43 -11.10
CA ALA A 392 -25.33 -5.31 -12.00
C ALA A 392 -25.60 -5.62 -13.49
N GLY A 393 -25.96 -6.86 -13.83
CA GLY A 393 -26.32 -7.27 -15.19
C GLY A 393 -25.33 -8.23 -15.88
N ALA A 394 -24.25 -8.64 -15.19
CA ALA A 394 -23.26 -9.57 -15.75
C ALA A 394 -23.88 -10.95 -16.07
N LYS A 395 -23.47 -11.54 -17.19
CA LYS A 395 -23.91 -12.84 -17.67
C LYS A 395 -22.75 -13.82 -17.67
N LYS A 396 -22.88 -14.90 -16.89
CA LYS A 396 -21.88 -15.96 -16.82
C LYS A 396 -21.59 -16.51 -18.23
N ASP A 397 -20.32 -16.82 -18.47
CA ASP A 397 -19.78 -17.38 -19.73
C ASP A 397 -19.98 -16.48 -20.98
N LYS A 398 -20.44 -15.23 -20.78
CA LYS A 398 -20.55 -14.21 -21.84
C LYS A 398 -19.63 -13.02 -21.57
N ASP A 399 -19.87 -12.30 -20.48
CA ASP A 399 -19.14 -11.12 -20.04
C ASP A 399 -18.59 -11.25 -18.61
N MET A 400 -18.87 -12.38 -17.93
CA MET A 400 -18.30 -12.77 -16.65
C MET A 400 -17.84 -14.23 -16.70
N PHE A 401 -16.55 -14.47 -16.42
CA PHE A 401 -15.93 -15.77 -16.34
C PHE A 401 -15.43 -16.05 -14.93
N ILE A 402 -15.64 -17.29 -14.42
CA ILE A 402 -15.16 -17.72 -13.10
C ILE A 402 -14.07 -18.76 -13.32
N ILE A 403 -12.83 -18.39 -13.08
CA ILE A 403 -11.64 -19.22 -13.31
C ILE A 403 -10.77 -19.13 -12.06
N ALA A 404 -10.87 -20.12 -11.18
CA ALA A 404 -10.21 -20.10 -9.87
C ALA A 404 -8.68 -20.06 -9.99
N ASP A 405 -8.09 -20.82 -10.94
CA ASP A 405 -6.65 -20.73 -11.20
C ASP A 405 -6.29 -19.35 -11.75
N ARG A 406 -5.44 -18.63 -11.01
CA ARG A 406 -5.12 -17.24 -11.35
C ARG A 406 -4.32 -17.12 -12.64
N ARG A 407 -3.45 -18.08 -12.97
CA ARG A 407 -2.69 -18.07 -14.23
C ARG A 407 -3.62 -18.27 -15.41
N GLU A 408 -4.55 -19.22 -15.32
CA GLU A 408 -5.54 -19.45 -16.36
C GLU A 408 -6.48 -18.25 -16.51
N GLY A 409 -6.85 -17.59 -15.40
CA GLY A 409 -7.63 -16.35 -15.41
C GLY A 409 -6.90 -15.23 -16.14
N ILE A 410 -5.61 -15.03 -15.86
CA ILE A 410 -4.75 -14.05 -16.55
C ILE A 410 -4.67 -14.38 -18.03
N ARG A 411 -4.38 -15.64 -18.40
CA ARG A 411 -4.33 -16.10 -19.79
C ARG A 411 -5.63 -15.79 -20.52
N LYS A 412 -6.78 -16.09 -19.90
CA LYS A 412 -8.10 -15.82 -20.48
C LYS A 412 -8.31 -14.32 -20.71
N ALA A 413 -7.93 -13.48 -19.76
CA ALA A 413 -8.03 -12.03 -19.90
C ALA A 413 -7.23 -11.49 -21.09
N LEU A 414 -6.00 -11.99 -21.25
CA LEU A 414 -5.12 -11.60 -22.37
C LEU A 414 -5.64 -12.09 -23.72
N GLN A 415 -6.17 -13.32 -23.79
CA GLN A 415 -6.75 -13.89 -25.03
C GLN A 415 -8.03 -13.19 -25.51
N LEU A 416 -8.80 -12.59 -24.59
CA LEU A 416 -10.03 -11.87 -24.92
C LEU A 416 -9.76 -10.44 -25.42
N ALA A 417 -8.54 -9.93 -25.21
CA ALA A 417 -8.16 -8.58 -25.57
C ALA A 417 -7.87 -8.45 -27.08
N SER A 418 -8.35 -7.38 -27.65
CA SER A 418 -8.09 -6.95 -29.01
C SER A 418 -7.28 -5.67 -29.05
N LYS A 419 -6.92 -5.20 -30.23
CA LYS A 419 -6.19 -3.94 -30.42
C LYS A 419 -6.89 -2.78 -29.67
N ASP A 420 -6.08 -1.97 -28.99
CA ASP A 420 -6.48 -0.79 -28.23
C ASP A 420 -7.25 -1.08 -26.92
N ASP A 421 -7.57 -2.34 -26.60
CA ASP A 421 -8.23 -2.71 -25.34
C ASP A 421 -7.34 -2.49 -24.12
N ILE A 422 -7.95 -2.41 -22.93
CA ILE A 422 -7.25 -2.31 -21.64
C ILE A 422 -7.56 -3.58 -20.81
N VAL A 423 -6.51 -4.28 -20.41
CA VAL A 423 -6.59 -5.42 -19.49
C VAL A 423 -6.09 -5.00 -18.12
N LEU A 424 -6.92 -5.14 -17.10
CA LEU A 424 -6.60 -4.85 -15.72
C LEU A 424 -6.42 -6.14 -14.93
N ILE A 425 -5.25 -6.36 -14.36
CA ILE A 425 -4.95 -7.49 -13.46
C ILE A 425 -4.86 -6.94 -12.05
N THR A 426 -5.86 -7.28 -11.20
CA THR A 426 -6.03 -6.61 -9.91
C THR A 426 -5.91 -7.54 -8.71
N GLY A 427 -5.67 -6.97 -7.54
CA GLY A 427 -5.72 -7.64 -6.24
C GLY A 427 -4.36 -7.93 -5.60
N LYS A 428 -3.39 -8.42 -6.36
CA LYS A 428 -2.06 -8.78 -5.82
C LYS A 428 -0.97 -7.75 -6.10
N GLY A 429 -1.05 -7.03 -7.22
CA GLY A 429 -0.03 -6.04 -7.58
C GLY A 429 1.38 -6.66 -7.63
N ALA A 430 2.26 -6.28 -6.71
CA ALA A 430 3.66 -6.74 -6.63
C ALA A 430 3.90 -7.81 -5.55
N GLU A 431 2.87 -8.44 -5.03
CA GLU A 431 3.03 -9.49 -4.02
C GLU A 431 3.77 -10.71 -4.59
N GLN A 432 4.68 -11.27 -3.77
CA GLN A 432 5.65 -12.27 -4.19
C GLN A 432 5.22 -13.71 -3.88
N SER A 433 4.00 -13.92 -3.39
CA SER A 433 3.41 -15.26 -3.24
C SER A 433 1.89 -15.26 -3.39
N ILE A 434 1.34 -16.45 -3.58
CA ILE A 434 -0.10 -16.74 -3.50
C ILE A 434 -0.31 -17.88 -2.51
N VAL A 435 -1.39 -17.80 -1.71
CA VAL A 435 -1.73 -18.81 -0.71
C VAL A 435 -3.02 -19.51 -1.10
N VAL A 436 -2.91 -20.80 -1.44
CA VAL A 436 -4.05 -21.66 -1.80
C VAL A 436 -3.98 -22.93 -0.95
N ASP A 437 -5.10 -23.37 -0.39
CA ASP A 437 -5.20 -24.52 0.52
C ASP A 437 -4.19 -24.44 1.69
N GLY A 438 -3.98 -23.24 2.20
CA GLY A 438 -3.03 -22.96 3.28
C GLY A 438 -1.57 -23.12 2.90
N LYS A 439 -1.25 -23.36 1.63
CA LYS A 439 0.13 -23.46 1.12
C LYS A 439 0.51 -22.18 0.40
N SER A 440 1.63 -21.58 0.80
CA SER A 440 2.21 -20.43 0.11
C SER A 440 3.12 -20.90 -1.01
N SER A 441 2.92 -20.36 -2.22
CA SER A 441 3.73 -20.61 -3.40
C SER A 441 4.30 -19.29 -3.95
N PRO A 442 5.51 -19.27 -4.54
CA PRO A 442 6.04 -18.09 -5.20
C PRO A 442 5.09 -17.61 -6.30
N TRP A 443 4.84 -16.29 -6.34
CA TRP A 443 3.93 -15.68 -7.29
C TRP A 443 4.31 -14.23 -7.55
N ASP A 444 4.06 -13.74 -8.76
CA ASP A 444 4.11 -12.33 -9.11
C ASP A 444 3.25 -12.12 -10.37
N ASP A 445 2.14 -11.39 -10.23
CA ASP A 445 1.23 -11.11 -11.34
C ASP A 445 1.94 -10.55 -12.57
N ARG A 446 2.92 -9.66 -12.35
CA ARG A 446 3.69 -9.00 -13.41
C ARG A 446 4.54 -9.97 -14.21
N LYS A 447 5.14 -10.95 -13.51
CA LYS A 447 5.92 -12.02 -14.12
C LYS A 447 4.99 -12.95 -14.91
N VAL A 448 3.89 -13.38 -14.32
CA VAL A 448 2.90 -14.26 -14.96
C VAL A 448 2.32 -13.59 -16.20
N VAL A 449 1.96 -12.33 -16.16
CA VAL A 449 1.48 -11.57 -17.32
C VAL A 449 2.51 -11.59 -18.45
N ARG A 450 3.79 -11.30 -18.16
CA ARG A 450 4.86 -11.33 -19.18
C ARG A 450 5.05 -12.72 -19.78
N GLU A 451 4.99 -13.76 -18.93
CA GLU A 451 5.08 -15.16 -19.39
C GLU A 451 3.91 -15.56 -20.29
N GLU A 452 2.69 -15.13 -19.97
CA GLU A 452 1.50 -15.47 -20.78
C GLU A 452 1.42 -14.61 -22.06
N LEU A 453 1.86 -13.34 -22.05
CA LEU A 453 2.01 -12.51 -23.24
C LEU A 453 3.03 -13.08 -24.24
N ALA A 454 4.10 -13.71 -23.75
CA ALA A 454 5.11 -14.33 -24.62
C ALA A 454 4.60 -15.59 -25.36
N LYS A 455 3.43 -16.11 -24.97
CA LYS A 455 2.79 -17.29 -25.60
C LYS A 455 1.67 -16.92 -26.59
N LEU A 456 1.23 -15.65 -26.62
CA LEU A 456 0.26 -15.12 -27.58
C LEU A 456 0.95 -14.79 -28.91
#